data_78e44dff837daedd0381af3f01781678
#
_entry.id   78e44dff837daedd0381af3f01781678
#
_cell.length_a   1.000
_cell.length_b   1.000
_cell.length_c   1.000
_cell.angle_alpha   90.00
_cell.angle_beta   90.00
_cell.angle_gamma   90.00
#
_symmetry.space_group_name_H-M   'P 1'
#
loop_
_entity.id
_entity.type
_entity.pdbx_description
1 polymer ?
#
loop_
_entity_poly.entity_id
_entity_poly.type
_entity_poly.pdbx_seq_one_letter_code
_entity_poly.pdbx_strand_id
1 'polypeptide(L)'
;MKDGLKWSDGSDLTAKDFEYSFKRLACPDTAAPYAETVVGMIDGYQDAIGNPDADGNTTTDPDWDALNVVASEDGKDLTITLSYPCSYFDKLAAFVATSPVQQATVEANGDAWCTEPDTYVCNGPYMITDWIPSERIVLSKNPNYKGGWDSSKIVSDTIPLLLLEDSSAAYAAYNSGEAQLIKDVPTDEIPSLTRAEDGGDFYLDEIMGTYYISLNDQKEPFT
;
A
#
# COMPACT_ATOMS: atom_id res chain seq x y z
N MET A 1 4.81 11.48 16.34
CA MET A 1 3.98 10.24 16.38
C MET A 1 2.96 10.30 17.51
N LYS A 2 1.83 9.57 17.43
CA LYS A 2 0.95 9.36 18.57
C LYS A 2 1.61 8.40 19.55
N ASP A 3 1.34 8.58 20.86
CA ASP A 3 1.89 7.69 21.89
C ASP A 3 1.17 6.33 21.89
N GLY A 4 1.93 5.27 22.19
CA GLY A 4 1.39 3.92 22.41
C GLY A 4 0.95 3.18 21.15
N LEU A 5 1.40 3.61 19.96
CA LEU A 5 1.17 2.87 18.74
C LEU A 5 1.89 1.52 18.77
N LYS A 6 1.22 0.50 18.24
CA LYS A 6 1.70 -0.88 18.25
C LYS A 6 1.56 -1.53 16.88
N TRP A 7 2.47 -2.44 16.61
CA TRP A 7 2.33 -3.45 15.59
C TRP A 7 1.35 -4.56 16.03
N SER A 8 0.90 -5.38 15.11
CA SER A 8 -0.02 -6.50 15.40
C SER A 8 0.58 -7.57 16.31
N ASP A 9 1.89 -7.70 16.36
CA ASP A 9 2.64 -8.57 17.28
C ASP A 9 2.80 -7.99 18.70
N GLY A 10 2.34 -6.74 18.93
CA GLY A 10 2.41 -6.03 20.19
C GLY A 10 3.68 -5.22 20.42
N SER A 11 4.67 -5.27 19.54
CA SER A 11 5.86 -4.42 19.60
C SER A 11 5.52 -2.95 19.32
N ASP A 12 6.41 -2.03 19.70
CA ASP A 12 6.20 -0.60 19.52
C ASP A 12 6.35 -0.19 18.06
N LEU A 13 5.41 0.61 17.56
CA LEU A 13 5.50 1.31 16.28
C LEU A 13 6.03 2.73 16.52
N THR A 14 7.15 3.06 15.93
CA THR A 14 7.87 4.32 16.14
C THR A 14 8.16 5.04 14.82
N ALA A 15 8.70 6.26 14.89
CA ALA A 15 9.16 7.00 13.72
C ALA A 15 10.31 6.27 12.98
N LYS A 16 11.04 5.39 13.66
CA LYS A 16 12.12 4.60 13.03
C LYS A 16 11.59 3.59 12.02
N ASP A 17 10.40 3.03 12.25
CA ASP A 17 9.76 2.14 11.29
C ASP A 17 9.38 2.88 10.00
N PHE A 18 8.97 4.13 10.12
CA PHE A 18 8.70 4.98 8.95
C PHE A 18 9.99 5.37 8.23
N GLU A 19 11.04 5.76 8.96
CA GLU A 19 12.34 6.04 8.37
C GLU A 19 12.84 4.84 7.56
N TYR A 20 12.84 3.66 8.15
CA TYR A 20 13.21 2.41 7.47
C TYR A 20 12.35 2.18 6.23
N SER A 21 11.03 2.36 6.33
CA SER A 21 10.10 2.08 5.23
C SER A 21 10.28 3.03 4.05
N PHE A 22 10.51 4.32 4.29
CA PHE A 22 10.82 5.28 3.25
C PHE A 22 12.17 5.00 2.57
N LYS A 23 13.20 4.67 3.35
CA LYS A 23 14.51 4.28 2.82
C LYS A 23 14.41 2.99 2.00
N ARG A 24 13.69 1.99 2.49
CA ARG A 24 13.43 0.75 1.78
C ARG A 24 12.65 0.98 0.48
N LEU A 25 11.69 1.91 0.47
CA LEU A 25 10.95 2.28 -0.74
C LEU A 25 11.86 2.87 -1.82
N ALA A 26 12.87 3.64 -1.45
CA ALA A 26 13.87 4.18 -2.37
C ALA A 26 14.89 3.14 -2.84
N CYS A 27 15.09 2.05 -2.09
CA CYS A 27 16.08 1.03 -2.42
C CYS A 27 15.79 0.35 -3.76
N PRO A 28 16.75 0.33 -4.72
CA PRO A 28 16.58 -0.33 -6.00
C PRO A 28 16.25 -1.82 -5.89
N ASP A 29 16.80 -2.53 -4.93
CA ASP A 29 16.55 -3.95 -4.70
C ASP A 29 15.10 -4.26 -4.32
N THR A 30 14.39 -3.27 -3.74
CA THR A 30 12.96 -3.38 -3.45
C THR A 30 12.12 -3.33 -4.73
N ALA A 31 12.64 -2.74 -5.80
CA ALA A 31 11.99 -2.57 -7.10
C ALA A 31 10.55 -2.01 -6.99
N ALA A 32 10.35 -1.06 -6.07
CA ALA A 32 9.03 -0.53 -5.76
C ALA A 32 8.49 0.32 -6.92
N PRO A 33 7.30 0.00 -7.50
CA PRO A 33 6.79 0.68 -8.70
C PRO A 33 6.53 2.16 -8.51
N TYR A 34 6.29 2.59 -7.26
CA TYR A 34 5.96 3.98 -6.93
C TYR A 34 7.10 4.74 -6.25
N ALA A 35 8.32 4.19 -6.21
CA ALA A 35 9.46 4.82 -5.54
C ALA A 35 9.68 6.26 -6.02
N GLU A 36 9.92 6.48 -7.30
CA GLU A 36 10.15 7.82 -7.86
C GLU A 36 8.98 8.78 -7.61
N THR A 37 7.75 8.31 -7.78
CA THR A 37 6.54 9.14 -7.59
C THR A 37 6.40 9.64 -6.15
N VAL A 38 6.74 8.80 -5.16
CA VAL A 38 6.49 9.08 -3.74
C VAL A 38 7.69 9.66 -3.04
N VAL A 39 8.89 9.11 -3.28
CA VAL A 39 10.11 9.52 -2.58
C VAL A 39 11.09 10.28 -3.46
N GLY A 40 10.88 10.37 -4.77
CA GLY A 40 11.77 11.04 -5.71
C GLY A 40 11.96 12.55 -5.46
N MET A 41 11.05 13.19 -4.71
CA MET A 41 11.16 14.57 -4.29
C MET A 41 11.84 14.76 -2.93
N ILE A 42 12.19 13.69 -2.23
CA ILE A 42 12.91 13.75 -0.98
C ILE A 42 14.38 14.01 -1.27
N ASP A 43 14.98 14.90 -0.51
CA ASP A 43 16.40 15.21 -0.62
C ASP A 43 17.26 13.95 -0.40
N GLY A 44 18.32 13.80 -1.21
CA GLY A 44 19.17 12.61 -1.21
C GLY A 44 18.65 11.41 -2.03
N TYR A 45 17.50 11.53 -2.70
CA TYR A 45 16.93 10.40 -3.47
C TYR A 45 17.88 9.86 -4.55
N GLN A 46 18.59 10.74 -5.29
CA GLN A 46 19.49 10.29 -6.34
C GLN A 46 20.68 9.47 -5.79
N ASP A 47 21.21 9.88 -4.65
CA ASP A 47 22.28 9.13 -3.98
C ASP A 47 21.74 7.81 -3.40
N ALA A 48 20.49 7.82 -2.90
CA ALA A 48 19.82 6.61 -2.38
C ALA A 48 19.64 5.52 -3.43
N ILE A 49 19.34 5.88 -4.69
CA ILE A 49 19.20 4.92 -5.79
C ILE A 49 20.49 4.63 -6.54
N GLY A 50 21.59 5.36 -6.22
CA GLY A 50 22.83 5.32 -7.00
C GLY A 50 22.67 6.12 -8.31
N ASN A 51 23.46 7.18 -8.43
CA ASN A 51 23.36 8.14 -9.55
C ASN A 51 23.50 7.45 -10.92
N PRO A 52 22.48 7.49 -11.79
CA PRO A 52 22.57 6.93 -13.13
C PRO A 52 23.35 7.87 -14.05
N ASP A 53 24.11 7.30 -15.00
CA ASP A 53 24.67 8.04 -16.14
C ASP A 53 23.60 8.35 -17.20
N ALA A 54 24.01 9.02 -18.28
CA ALA A 54 23.13 9.36 -19.38
C ALA A 54 22.50 8.13 -20.11
N ASP A 55 23.12 6.98 -19.97
CA ASP A 55 22.68 5.71 -20.55
C ASP A 55 21.84 4.89 -19.55
N GLY A 56 21.64 5.40 -18.31
CA GLY A 56 20.86 4.77 -17.26
C GLY A 56 21.63 3.73 -16.43
N ASN A 57 22.97 3.64 -16.58
CA ASN A 57 23.77 2.75 -15.75
C ASN A 57 24.10 3.43 -14.42
N THR A 58 24.00 2.70 -13.32
CA THR A 58 24.36 3.19 -11.99
C THR A 58 25.86 3.50 -11.94
N THR A 59 26.21 4.75 -11.62
CA THR A 59 27.60 5.22 -11.54
C THR A 59 28.19 5.17 -10.14
N THR A 60 27.30 5.12 -9.11
CA THR A 60 27.67 4.99 -7.70
C THR A 60 26.83 3.91 -7.06
N ASP A 61 27.35 3.22 -6.07
CA ASP A 61 26.56 2.27 -5.29
C ASP A 61 25.39 2.97 -4.59
N PRO A 62 24.19 2.38 -4.57
CA PRO A 62 23.04 2.91 -3.85
C PRO A 62 23.35 3.06 -2.35
N ASP A 63 22.96 4.20 -1.79
CA ASP A 63 23.08 4.50 -0.37
C ASP A 63 21.72 4.94 0.21
N TRP A 64 20.99 4.03 0.80
CA TRP A 64 19.68 4.32 1.37
C TRP A 64 19.72 5.38 2.48
N ASP A 65 20.84 5.45 3.19
CA ASP A 65 21.03 6.40 4.29
C ASP A 65 21.17 7.83 3.79
N ALA A 66 21.47 8.02 2.50
CA ALA A 66 21.46 9.33 1.86
C ALA A 66 20.07 9.96 1.78
N LEU A 67 18.99 9.15 1.79
CA LEU A 67 17.62 9.68 1.76
C LEU A 67 17.31 10.45 3.04
N ASN A 68 16.99 11.74 2.91
CA ASN A 68 16.82 12.65 4.04
C ASN A 68 15.47 12.48 4.75
N VAL A 69 15.29 11.31 5.31
CA VAL A 69 14.19 10.91 6.20
C VAL A 69 14.82 10.45 7.50
N VAL A 70 14.57 11.16 8.58
CA VAL A 70 15.26 10.96 9.86
C VAL A 70 14.25 10.88 11.01
N ALA A 71 14.30 9.79 11.76
CA ALA A 71 13.57 9.65 13.02
C ALA A 71 14.40 10.24 14.18
N SER A 72 13.72 10.85 15.14
CA SER A 72 14.35 11.26 16.39
C SER A 72 14.83 10.05 17.21
N GLU A 73 15.81 10.25 18.08
CA GLU A 73 16.37 9.17 18.93
C GLU A 73 15.28 8.47 19.78
N ASP A 74 14.33 9.24 20.28
CA ASP A 74 13.20 8.74 21.09
C ASP A 74 12.08 8.11 20.22
N GLY A 75 12.22 8.11 18.89
CA GLY A 75 11.27 7.50 17.95
C GLY A 75 9.93 8.23 17.83
N LYS A 76 9.83 9.47 18.27
CA LYS A 76 8.55 10.22 18.30
C LYS A 76 8.34 11.12 17.11
N ASP A 77 9.40 11.67 16.56
CA ASP A 77 9.35 12.61 15.44
C ASP A 77 10.01 12.03 14.20
N LEU A 78 9.39 12.24 13.05
CA LEU A 78 9.93 11.95 11.74
C LEU A 78 10.13 13.26 11.00
N THR A 79 11.33 13.53 10.57
CA THR A 79 11.68 14.68 9.75
C THR A 79 11.97 14.23 8.32
N ILE A 80 11.25 14.79 7.36
CA ILE A 80 11.45 14.54 5.93
C ILE A 80 11.84 15.85 5.28
N THR A 81 13.01 15.89 4.64
CA THR A 81 13.49 17.06 3.91
C THR A 81 13.24 16.87 2.43
N LEU A 82 12.59 17.85 1.80
CA LEU A 82 12.28 17.81 0.36
C LEU A 82 13.32 18.62 -0.42
N SER A 83 13.69 18.15 -1.62
CA SER A 83 14.61 18.82 -2.54
C SER A 83 14.04 20.13 -3.09
N TYR A 84 12.70 20.23 -3.13
CA TYR A 84 11.97 21.42 -3.59
C TYR A 84 10.61 21.52 -2.88
N PRO A 85 10.01 22.73 -2.80
CA PRO A 85 8.70 22.89 -2.19
C PRO A 85 7.62 22.07 -2.90
N CYS A 86 6.93 21.18 -2.17
CA CYS A 86 5.84 20.36 -2.68
C CYS A 86 4.60 20.53 -1.80
N SER A 87 3.59 21.25 -2.29
CA SER A 87 2.37 21.58 -1.53
C SER A 87 1.41 20.40 -1.34
N TYR A 88 1.63 19.30 -2.02
CA TYR A 88 0.80 18.08 -1.95
C TYR A 88 1.52 16.88 -1.35
N PHE A 89 2.71 17.09 -0.77
CA PHE A 89 3.48 16.01 -0.18
C PHE A 89 2.74 15.29 0.96
N ASP A 90 1.94 16.01 1.74
CA ASP A 90 1.10 15.44 2.79
C ASP A 90 0.10 14.40 2.25
N LYS A 91 -0.41 14.60 1.03
CA LYS A 91 -1.29 13.65 0.35
C LYS A 91 -0.53 12.45 -0.18
N LEU A 92 0.68 12.65 -0.69
CA LEU A 92 1.57 11.56 -1.09
C LEU A 92 2.00 10.72 0.11
N ALA A 93 2.28 11.35 1.25
CA ALA A 93 2.61 10.65 2.49
C ALA A 93 1.43 9.85 3.08
N ALA A 94 0.21 10.03 2.57
CA ALA A 94 -0.96 9.20 2.89
C ALA A 94 -1.22 8.08 1.87
N PHE A 95 -0.39 7.96 0.83
CA PHE A 95 -0.53 6.92 -0.19
C PHE A 95 -0.11 5.56 0.38
N VAL A 96 -0.73 4.48 -0.08
CA VAL A 96 -0.51 3.14 0.48
C VAL A 96 0.97 2.70 0.46
N ALA A 97 1.74 3.12 -0.55
CA ALA A 97 3.16 2.78 -0.65
C ALA A 97 4.04 3.36 0.48
N THR A 98 3.57 4.39 1.20
CA THR A 98 4.26 4.98 2.36
C THR A 98 3.86 4.33 3.68
N SER A 99 3.00 3.32 3.65
CA SER A 99 2.64 2.57 4.86
C SER A 99 3.90 1.93 5.47
N PRO A 100 4.09 2.00 6.80
CA PRO A 100 5.28 1.44 7.42
C PRO A 100 5.26 -0.08 7.36
N VAL A 101 6.46 -0.66 7.19
CA VAL A 101 6.73 -2.09 7.33
C VAL A 101 7.68 -2.30 8.51
N GLN A 102 7.49 -3.39 9.24
CA GLN A 102 8.33 -3.67 10.40
C GLN A 102 9.70 -4.20 9.95
N GLN A 103 10.78 -3.46 10.25
CA GLN A 103 12.15 -3.81 9.86
C GLN A 103 12.53 -5.22 10.30
N ALA A 104 12.31 -5.55 11.58
CA ALA A 104 12.69 -6.85 12.14
C ALA A 104 12.05 -8.03 11.39
N THR A 105 10.79 -7.88 10.98
CA THR A 105 10.07 -8.90 10.20
C THR A 105 10.63 -9.04 8.79
N VAL A 106 10.92 -7.92 8.12
CA VAL A 106 11.50 -7.92 6.78
C VAL A 106 12.89 -8.56 6.79
N GLU A 107 13.75 -8.17 7.73
CA GLU A 107 15.11 -8.71 7.83
C GLU A 107 15.15 -10.20 8.21
N ALA A 108 14.20 -10.65 9.05
CA ALA A 108 14.12 -12.05 9.46
C ALA A 108 13.64 -12.98 8.34
N ASN A 109 12.78 -12.49 7.43
CA ASN A 109 12.07 -13.32 6.45
C ASN A 109 12.46 -13.02 4.99
N GLY A 110 13.24 -11.97 4.70
CA GLY A 110 13.58 -11.56 3.33
C GLY A 110 12.30 -11.36 2.50
N ASP A 111 12.26 -11.88 1.28
CA ASP A 111 11.12 -11.74 0.36
C ASP A 111 9.83 -12.42 0.85
N ALA A 112 9.94 -13.32 1.83
CA ALA A 112 8.79 -14.03 2.39
C ALA A 112 8.08 -13.26 3.53
N TRP A 113 8.52 -12.06 3.90
CA TRP A 113 7.97 -11.28 5.02
C TRP A 113 6.46 -11.00 4.92
N CYS A 114 5.88 -11.04 3.72
CA CYS A 114 4.47 -10.73 3.47
C CYS A 114 3.74 -11.82 2.67
N THR A 115 4.19 -13.07 2.74
CA THR A 115 3.59 -14.18 1.99
C THR A 115 2.77 -15.14 2.86
N GLU A 116 2.90 -15.02 4.18
CA GLU A 116 2.23 -15.89 5.15
C GLU A 116 1.62 -15.05 6.28
N PRO A 117 0.50 -15.48 6.90
CA PRO A 117 -0.10 -14.76 8.02
C PRO A 117 0.86 -14.51 9.19
N ASP A 118 1.68 -15.51 9.53
CA ASP A 118 2.60 -15.46 10.67
C ASP A 118 3.78 -14.49 10.46
N THR A 119 4.10 -14.17 9.21
CA THR A 119 5.16 -13.22 8.86
C THR A 119 4.64 -11.84 8.47
N TYR A 120 3.31 -11.68 8.30
CA TYR A 120 2.70 -10.43 7.91
C TYR A 120 2.35 -9.57 9.13
N VAL A 121 3.33 -8.86 9.68
CA VAL A 121 3.11 -7.92 10.80
C VAL A 121 2.61 -6.59 10.25
N CYS A 122 1.50 -6.11 10.76
CA CYS A 122 0.84 -4.88 10.31
C CYS A 122 0.45 -3.96 11.48
N ASN A 123 0.07 -2.73 11.17
CA ASN A 123 -0.36 -1.75 12.16
C ASN A 123 -1.81 -1.27 11.97
N GLY A 124 -2.55 -1.94 11.08
CA GLY A 124 -3.95 -1.65 10.79
C GLY A 124 -4.94 -2.16 11.84
N PRO A 125 -6.23 -1.78 11.71
CA PRO A 125 -7.30 -2.24 12.61
C PRO A 125 -7.59 -3.74 12.50
N TYR A 126 -7.24 -4.34 11.38
CA TYR A 126 -7.32 -5.77 11.13
C TYR A 126 -5.94 -6.32 10.77
N MET A 127 -5.74 -7.60 11.06
CA MET A 127 -4.53 -8.36 10.73
C MET A 127 -4.92 -9.64 9.99
N ILE A 128 -4.04 -10.14 9.13
CA ILE A 128 -4.25 -11.41 8.44
C ILE A 128 -4.13 -12.55 9.45
N THR A 129 -5.12 -13.45 9.48
CA THR A 129 -5.15 -14.62 10.37
C THR A 129 -5.26 -15.94 9.63
N ASP A 130 -5.63 -15.91 8.35
CA ASP A 130 -5.64 -17.07 7.47
C ASP A 130 -5.41 -16.60 6.03
N TRP A 131 -4.65 -17.37 5.27
CA TRP A 131 -4.39 -17.09 3.86
C TRP A 131 -4.24 -18.40 3.09
N ILE A 132 -5.21 -18.68 2.26
CA ILE A 132 -5.16 -19.79 1.31
C ILE A 132 -5.00 -19.20 -0.08
N PRO A 133 -3.84 -19.37 -0.73
CA PRO A 133 -3.59 -18.82 -2.06
C PRO A 133 -4.68 -19.22 -3.06
N SER A 134 -5.13 -18.26 -3.88
CA SER A 134 -6.20 -18.41 -4.88
C SER A 134 -7.58 -18.79 -4.32
N GLU A 135 -7.77 -18.79 -3.01
CA GLU A 135 -9.06 -19.11 -2.39
C GLU A 135 -9.54 -17.91 -1.55
N ARG A 136 -8.84 -17.59 -0.46
CA ARG A 136 -9.26 -16.53 0.47
C ARG A 136 -8.13 -15.98 1.32
N ILE A 137 -8.35 -14.78 1.82
CA ILE A 137 -7.62 -14.19 2.94
C ILE A 137 -8.63 -13.85 4.03
N VAL A 138 -8.34 -14.17 5.28
CA VAL A 138 -9.19 -13.79 6.42
C VAL A 138 -8.47 -12.73 7.24
N LEU A 139 -9.15 -11.61 7.42
CA LEU A 139 -8.73 -10.54 8.31
C LEU A 139 -9.50 -10.64 9.63
N SER A 140 -8.80 -10.55 10.75
CA SER A 140 -9.41 -10.50 12.09
C SER A 140 -9.02 -9.21 12.80
N LYS A 141 -9.82 -8.76 13.76
CA LYS A 141 -9.51 -7.56 14.56
C LYS A 141 -8.12 -7.65 15.16
N ASN A 142 -7.33 -6.59 14.97
CA ASN A 142 -6.03 -6.44 15.62
C ASN A 142 -6.20 -5.92 17.06
N PRO A 143 -5.92 -6.74 18.09
CA PRO A 143 -6.10 -6.36 19.47
C PRO A 143 -5.15 -5.22 19.93
N ASN A 144 -4.04 -5.05 19.20
CA ASN A 144 -3.01 -4.06 19.48
C ASN A 144 -3.23 -2.72 18.76
N TYR A 145 -4.26 -2.61 17.89
CA TYR A 145 -4.52 -1.40 17.15
C TYR A 145 -4.85 -0.20 18.04
N LYS A 146 -4.07 0.89 17.90
CA LYS A 146 -4.21 2.15 18.66
C LYS A 146 -4.35 3.39 17.77
N GLY A 147 -4.59 3.20 16.48
CA GLY A 147 -4.54 4.25 15.47
C GLY A 147 -5.61 5.34 15.55
N GLY A 148 -6.49 5.33 16.55
CA GLY A 148 -7.50 6.37 16.76
C GLY A 148 -8.83 6.11 16.06
N TRP A 149 -9.09 4.89 15.62
CA TRP A 149 -10.42 4.45 15.24
C TRP A 149 -11.30 4.31 16.47
N ASP A 150 -12.52 4.79 16.34
CA ASP A 150 -13.58 4.49 17.31
C ASP A 150 -13.90 3.00 17.19
N SER A 151 -13.52 2.23 18.20
CA SER A 151 -13.77 0.78 18.23
C SER A 151 -15.27 0.44 18.15
N SER A 152 -16.16 1.40 18.47
CA SER A 152 -17.61 1.22 18.29
C SER A 152 -18.02 1.18 16.83
N LYS A 153 -17.18 1.65 15.91
CA LYS A 153 -17.43 1.63 14.46
C LYS A 153 -16.85 0.38 13.77
N ILE A 154 -15.97 -0.34 14.44
CA ILE A 154 -15.45 -1.62 13.93
C ILE A 154 -16.39 -2.71 14.39
N VAL A 155 -17.41 -3.03 13.58
CA VAL A 155 -18.49 -3.95 13.93
C VAL A 155 -18.13 -5.41 13.64
N SER A 156 -17.46 -5.67 12.51
CA SER A 156 -17.11 -7.03 12.10
C SER A 156 -15.89 -7.53 12.86
N ASP A 157 -15.96 -8.74 13.41
CA ASP A 157 -14.82 -9.37 14.08
C ASP A 157 -13.84 -9.94 13.06
N THR A 158 -14.36 -10.44 11.94
CA THR A 158 -13.59 -10.99 10.83
C THR A 158 -14.12 -10.48 9.49
N ILE A 159 -13.23 -10.40 8.50
CA ILE A 159 -13.54 -10.03 7.13
C ILE A 159 -12.87 -11.05 6.22
N PRO A 160 -13.60 -12.05 5.69
CA PRO A 160 -13.08 -12.92 4.67
C PRO A 160 -13.05 -12.19 3.32
N LEU A 161 -11.91 -12.22 2.65
CA LEU A 161 -11.70 -11.74 1.29
C LEU A 161 -11.64 -12.96 0.36
N LEU A 162 -12.64 -13.15 -0.48
CA LEU A 162 -12.65 -14.20 -1.48
C LEU A 162 -11.80 -13.81 -2.68
N LEU A 163 -10.87 -14.65 -3.08
CA LEU A 163 -9.98 -14.42 -4.21
C LEU A 163 -10.60 -15.03 -5.48
N LEU A 164 -11.54 -14.29 -6.08
CA LEU A 164 -12.27 -14.73 -7.28
C LEU A 164 -11.58 -14.20 -8.53
N GLU A 165 -11.54 -15.02 -9.59
CA GLU A 165 -10.75 -14.75 -10.80
C GLU A 165 -11.32 -13.59 -11.64
N ASP A 166 -12.65 -13.43 -11.67
CA ASP A 166 -13.29 -12.43 -12.52
C ASP A 166 -14.53 -11.79 -11.88
N SER A 167 -15.00 -10.70 -12.49
CA SER A 167 -16.17 -9.96 -12.02
C SER A 167 -17.47 -10.76 -12.13
N SER A 168 -17.58 -11.73 -13.04
CA SER A 168 -18.78 -12.57 -13.19
C SER A 168 -18.91 -13.54 -12.03
N ALA A 169 -17.79 -14.17 -11.62
CA ALA A 169 -17.74 -15.00 -10.43
C ALA A 169 -18.04 -14.21 -9.16
N ALA A 170 -17.46 -13.00 -9.03
CA ALA A 170 -17.74 -12.10 -7.91
C ALA A 170 -19.22 -11.68 -7.86
N TYR A 171 -19.83 -11.35 -9.00
CA TYR A 171 -21.23 -10.97 -9.09
C TYR A 171 -22.17 -12.15 -8.77
N ALA A 172 -21.81 -13.36 -9.19
CA ALA A 172 -22.54 -14.58 -8.81
C ALA A 172 -22.48 -14.85 -7.29
N ALA A 173 -21.32 -14.68 -6.67
CA ALA A 173 -21.15 -14.81 -5.23
C ALA A 173 -21.97 -13.77 -4.45
N TYR A 174 -22.04 -12.53 -4.93
CA TYR A 174 -22.88 -11.49 -4.36
C TYR A 174 -24.38 -11.86 -4.47
N ASN A 175 -24.83 -12.25 -5.65
CA ASN A 175 -26.25 -12.61 -5.89
C ASN A 175 -26.68 -13.85 -5.10
N SER A 176 -25.78 -14.76 -4.81
CA SER A 176 -26.04 -15.94 -3.96
C SER A 176 -26.02 -15.64 -2.46
N GLY A 177 -25.53 -14.45 -2.06
CA GLY A 177 -25.34 -14.06 -0.66
C GLY A 177 -24.05 -14.59 -0.03
N GLU A 178 -23.17 -15.21 -0.79
CA GLU A 178 -21.86 -15.66 -0.35
C GLU A 178 -20.93 -14.45 -0.08
N ALA A 179 -20.95 -13.45 -0.96
CA ALA A 179 -20.27 -12.18 -0.76
C ALA A 179 -21.27 -11.06 -0.41
N GLN A 180 -20.94 -10.21 0.56
CA GLN A 180 -21.76 -9.07 0.95
C GLN A 180 -21.32 -7.77 0.28
N LEU A 181 -20.09 -7.73 -0.27
CA LEU A 181 -19.52 -6.61 -0.99
C LEU A 181 -18.67 -7.15 -2.13
N ILE A 182 -18.82 -6.55 -3.31
CA ILE A 182 -17.93 -6.74 -4.45
C ILE A 182 -17.48 -5.39 -4.97
N LYS A 183 -16.26 -5.32 -5.51
CA LYS A 183 -15.70 -4.07 -6.02
C LYS A 183 -16.16 -3.77 -7.44
N ASP A 184 -16.16 -4.80 -8.29
CA ASP A 184 -16.43 -4.66 -9.72
C ASP A 184 -17.59 -5.58 -10.12
N VAL A 185 -18.46 -5.08 -10.98
CA VAL A 185 -19.54 -5.85 -11.61
C VAL A 185 -19.25 -6.06 -13.09
N PRO A 186 -19.78 -7.11 -13.73
CA PRO A 186 -19.68 -7.27 -15.17
C PRO A 186 -20.23 -6.04 -15.90
N THR A 187 -19.53 -5.58 -16.93
CA THR A 187 -19.88 -4.35 -17.65
C THR A 187 -21.30 -4.43 -18.24
N ASP A 188 -21.74 -5.62 -18.63
CA ASP A 188 -23.04 -5.87 -19.23
C ASP A 188 -24.22 -5.66 -18.23
N GLU A 189 -23.92 -5.80 -16.93
CA GLU A 189 -24.92 -5.63 -15.85
C GLU A 189 -25.08 -4.16 -15.43
N ILE A 190 -24.09 -3.31 -15.66
CA ILE A 190 -24.10 -1.91 -15.24
C ILE A 190 -25.37 -1.16 -15.72
N PRO A 191 -25.82 -1.30 -16.99
CA PRO A 191 -27.02 -0.59 -17.45
C PRO A 191 -28.30 -1.00 -16.76
N SER A 192 -28.41 -2.24 -16.27
CA SER A 192 -29.57 -2.73 -15.53
C SER A 192 -29.55 -2.25 -14.08
N LEU A 193 -28.38 -2.25 -13.45
CA LEU A 193 -28.17 -1.81 -12.08
C LEU A 193 -28.37 -0.30 -11.91
N THR A 194 -27.90 0.50 -12.87
CA THR A 194 -28.08 1.96 -12.84
C THR A 194 -29.51 2.41 -13.11
N ARG A 195 -30.39 1.56 -13.68
CA ARG A 195 -31.80 1.85 -13.91
C ARG A 195 -32.73 1.38 -12.81
N ALA A 196 -32.19 0.71 -11.78
CA ALA A 196 -32.99 0.24 -10.65
C ALA A 196 -33.64 1.45 -9.95
N GLU A 197 -34.98 1.51 -9.95
CA GLU A 197 -35.75 2.60 -9.35
C GLU A 197 -35.56 2.72 -7.83
N ASP A 198 -35.13 1.65 -7.20
CA ASP A 198 -34.98 1.51 -5.74
C ASP A 198 -33.65 2.00 -5.22
N GLY A 199 -32.77 2.53 -6.10
CA GLY A 199 -31.42 2.94 -5.74
C GLY A 199 -30.46 1.79 -5.45
N GLY A 200 -30.93 0.58 -5.20
CA GLY A 200 -30.17 -0.65 -5.00
C GLY A 200 -28.91 -0.50 -4.16
N ASP A 201 -28.12 -1.53 -4.10
CA ASP A 201 -26.80 -1.55 -3.44
C ASP A 201 -25.64 -1.31 -4.45
N PHE A 202 -25.97 -0.75 -5.64
CA PHE A 202 -24.99 -0.43 -6.66
C PHE A 202 -24.60 1.04 -6.62
N TYR A 203 -23.30 1.28 -6.46
CA TYR A 203 -22.70 2.62 -6.44
C TYR A 203 -21.73 2.76 -7.61
N LEU A 204 -21.91 3.81 -8.41
CA LEU A 204 -21.02 4.16 -9.51
C LEU A 204 -20.44 5.54 -9.22
N ASP A 205 -19.16 5.59 -8.85
CA ASP A 205 -18.47 6.81 -8.53
C ASP A 205 -17.48 7.19 -9.64
N GLU A 206 -17.40 8.50 -9.90
CA GLU A 206 -16.38 9.06 -10.79
C GLU A 206 -15.03 9.09 -10.08
N ILE A 207 -13.97 8.67 -10.79
CA ILE A 207 -12.60 8.78 -10.32
C ILE A 207 -11.87 9.91 -11.06
N MET A 208 -11.01 10.63 -10.35
CA MET A 208 -10.09 11.60 -10.97
C MET A 208 -8.94 10.83 -11.62
N GLY A 209 -9.14 10.41 -12.86
CA GLY A 209 -8.18 9.65 -13.62
C GLY A 209 -8.35 9.85 -15.12
N THR A 210 -7.28 9.60 -15.86
CA THR A 210 -7.29 9.61 -17.32
C THR A 210 -6.84 8.25 -17.81
N TYR A 211 -7.70 7.60 -18.58
CA TYR A 211 -7.30 6.40 -19.33
C TYR A 211 -6.51 6.83 -20.57
N TYR A 212 -5.34 6.24 -20.80
CA TYR A 212 -4.50 6.55 -21.94
C TYR A 212 -3.80 5.29 -22.46
N ILE A 213 -3.38 5.34 -23.72
CA ILE A 213 -2.58 4.31 -24.37
C ILE A 213 -1.17 4.85 -24.51
N SER A 214 -0.20 4.17 -23.93
CA SER A 214 1.22 4.46 -24.15
C SER A 214 1.69 3.79 -25.42
N LEU A 215 2.30 4.58 -26.32
CA LEU A 215 2.90 4.10 -27.54
C LEU A 215 4.42 4.11 -27.39
N ASN A 216 5.08 3.03 -27.80
CA ASN A 216 6.53 2.99 -27.81
C ASN A 216 7.03 3.53 -29.18
N ASP A 217 7.41 4.81 -29.21
CA ASP A 217 7.89 5.50 -30.38
C ASP A 217 9.33 5.12 -30.82
N GLN A 218 10.01 4.28 -30.03
CA GLN A 218 11.33 3.73 -30.34
C GLN A 218 11.24 2.37 -31.08
N LYS A 219 10.03 1.87 -31.34
CA LYS A 219 9.78 0.59 -32.01
C LYS A 219 8.70 0.71 -33.06
N GLU A 220 8.86 -0.05 -34.18
CA GLU A 220 7.78 -0.17 -35.16
C GLU A 220 6.48 -0.68 -34.50
N PRO A 221 5.30 -0.22 -34.97
CA PRO A 221 5.05 0.59 -36.17
C PRO A 221 5.07 2.12 -35.92
N PHE A 222 5.55 2.59 -34.75
CA PHE A 222 5.46 3.99 -34.34
C PHE A 222 6.77 4.78 -34.50
N THR A 223 7.81 4.16 -35.10
CA THR A 223 9.10 4.81 -35.46
C THR A 223 9.01 5.45 -36.78
#